data_2e76753767247bff7972c4ab2f109014
#
_entry.id   2e76753767247bff7972c4ab2f109014
#
_cell.length_a   1.000
_cell.length_b   1.000
_cell.length_c   1.000
_cell.angle_alpha   90.00
_cell.angle_beta   90.00
_cell.angle_gamma   90.00
#
_symmetry.space_group_name_H-M   'P 1'
#
loop_
_entity.id
_entity.type
_entity.pdbx_description
1 polymer ?
#
loop_
_entity_poly.entity_id
_entity_poly.type
_entity_poly.pdbx_seq_one_letter_code
_entity_poly.pdbx_strand_id
1 'polypeptide(L)'
;PPQTVSQCAEPSVVSIDSSGSSQFISGLLLIGSRVPGGLELHHTGEKTPSLPHIRMTVADLHGSGVRVNADEHARVWTVQPGAVQLPETVTVEPDLSNAAPFLGAALIAGGTVRVPHWPESTTQPGGMLPGYLERMGAEISFPVIDDVRYCEVTGNGHVSGLGDFDLTAAGEIAPSLAAILVFADKPTRMIGIGHLRGHETNRLEALANEITRVGGAAH
;
A
#
# COMPACT_ATOMS: atom_id res chain seq x y z
N PRO A 1 -9.04 -32.98 -16.66
CA PRO A 1 -8.21 -33.61 -15.65
C PRO A 1 -7.16 -32.60 -15.22
N PRO A 2 -6.92 -32.42 -13.91
CA PRO A 2 -5.86 -31.54 -13.46
C PRO A 2 -4.53 -32.10 -13.97
N GLN A 3 -3.80 -31.28 -14.71
CA GLN A 3 -2.44 -31.64 -15.12
C GLN A 3 -1.59 -31.78 -13.88
N THR A 4 -1.08 -32.96 -13.63
CA THR A 4 -0.11 -33.26 -12.58
C THR A 4 1.15 -32.47 -12.94
N VAL A 5 1.43 -31.40 -12.23
CA VAL A 5 2.68 -30.66 -12.35
C VAL A 5 3.79 -31.61 -11.88
N SER A 6 4.70 -31.95 -12.76
CA SER A 6 5.81 -32.85 -12.47
C SER A 6 6.63 -32.26 -11.31
N GLN A 7 6.70 -32.96 -10.18
CA GLN A 7 7.40 -32.52 -8.97
C GLN A 7 8.94 -32.57 -9.06
N CYS A 8 9.51 -32.79 -10.25
CA CYS A 8 10.94 -33.00 -10.45
C CYS A 8 11.62 -31.98 -11.40
N ALA A 9 10.95 -30.91 -11.76
CA ALA A 9 11.59 -29.84 -12.52
C ALA A 9 12.30 -28.86 -11.57
N GLU A 10 13.49 -28.43 -11.91
CA GLU A 10 14.15 -27.32 -11.19
C GLU A 10 13.37 -26.04 -11.38
N PRO A 11 13.40 -25.12 -10.40
CA PRO A 11 12.71 -23.83 -10.53
C PRO A 11 13.31 -23.02 -11.67
N SER A 12 12.44 -22.30 -12.37
CA SER A 12 12.89 -21.31 -13.35
C SER A 12 13.48 -20.10 -12.63
N VAL A 13 14.75 -19.79 -12.89
CA VAL A 13 15.44 -18.64 -12.28
C VAL A 13 15.28 -17.42 -13.19
N VAL A 14 14.76 -16.33 -12.63
CA VAL A 14 14.56 -15.06 -13.34
C VAL A 14 15.24 -13.93 -12.56
N SER A 15 16.03 -13.12 -13.23
CA SER A 15 16.65 -11.92 -12.67
C SER A 15 16.11 -10.69 -13.37
N ILE A 16 15.60 -9.74 -12.61
CA ILE A 16 15.04 -8.47 -13.12
C ILE A 16 15.49 -7.29 -12.30
N ASP A 17 15.62 -6.13 -12.93
CA ASP A 17 15.66 -4.85 -12.24
C ASP A 17 14.24 -4.26 -12.18
N SER A 18 13.66 -4.26 -10.99
CA SER A 18 12.33 -3.70 -10.71
C SER A 18 12.40 -2.37 -9.95
N SER A 19 13.52 -1.66 -10.01
CA SER A 19 13.70 -0.37 -9.32
C SER A 19 12.66 0.69 -9.72
N GLY A 20 12.07 0.54 -10.91
CA GLY A 20 11.01 1.43 -11.41
C GLY A 20 9.62 1.11 -10.86
N SER A 21 9.32 -0.15 -10.52
CA SER A 21 8.01 -0.57 -10.00
C SER A 21 8.03 -1.96 -9.39
N SER A 22 7.44 -2.09 -8.20
CA SER A 22 7.21 -3.39 -7.54
C SER A 22 6.25 -4.31 -8.31
N GLN A 23 5.46 -3.77 -9.23
CA GLN A 23 4.50 -4.52 -10.04
C GLN A 23 5.18 -5.60 -10.89
N PHE A 24 6.42 -5.41 -11.32
CA PHE A 24 7.18 -6.42 -12.06
C PHE A 24 7.45 -7.66 -11.21
N ILE A 25 7.79 -7.48 -9.92
CA ILE A 25 7.95 -8.59 -8.98
C ILE A 25 6.59 -9.25 -8.74
N SER A 26 5.58 -8.48 -8.34
CA SER A 26 4.24 -9.00 -8.02
C SER A 26 3.62 -9.78 -9.19
N GLY A 27 3.74 -9.27 -10.43
CA GLY A 27 3.24 -9.94 -11.62
C GLY A 27 3.87 -11.31 -11.86
N LEU A 28 5.20 -11.43 -11.66
CA LEU A 28 5.90 -12.71 -11.79
C LEU A 28 5.56 -13.67 -10.64
N LEU A 29 5.42 -13.18 -9.41
CA LEU A 29 5.04 -14.01 -8.27
C LEU A 29 3.64 -14.64 -8.47
N LEU A 30 2.66 -13.86 -8.98
CA LEU A 30 1.30 -14.32 -9.22
C LEU A 30 1.20 -15.51 -10.19
N ILE A 31 2.12 -15.61 -11.15
CA ILE A 31 2.17 -16.73 -12.10
C ILE A 31 3.13 -17.84 -11.67
N GLY A 32 4.00 -17.58 -10.68
CA GLY A 32 5.11 -18.44 -10.31
C GLY A 32 4.72 -19.88 -9.97
N SER A 33 3.58 -20.10 -9.32
CA SER A 33 3.07 -21.42 -8.97
C SER A 33 2.65 -22.27 -10.17
N ARG A 34 2.42 -21.63 -11.33
CA ARG A 34 2.05 -22.29 -12.60
C ARG A 34 3.25 -22.62 -13.46
N VAL A 35 4.42 -22.14 -13.11
CA VAL A 35 5.69 -22.45 -13.78
C VAL A 35 6.11 -23.87 -13.39
N PRO A 36 6.43 -24.75 -14.36
CA PRO A 36 6.96 -26.07 -14.05
C PRO A 36 8.23 -25.97 -13.19
N GLY A 37 8.25 -26.65 -12.03
CA GLY A 37 9.34 -26.53 -11.05
C GLY A 37 9.26 -25.32 -10.13
N GLY A 38 8.38 -24.35 -10.41
CA GLY A 38 8.27 -23.12 -9.66
C GLY A 38 9.12 -21.99 -10.22
N LEU A 39 9.19 -20.88 -9.49
CA LEU A 39 9.93 -19.68 -9.88
C LEU A 39 10.86 -19.25 -8.76
N GLU A 40 12.09 -18.94 -9.09
CA GLU A 40 13.03 -18.22 -8.25
C GLU A 40 13.32 -16.86 -8.89
N LEU A 41 12.89 -15.78 -8.23
CA LEU A 41 12.97 -14.42 -8.73
C LEU A 41 14.00 -13.62 -7.96
N HIS A 42 14.99 -13.07 -8.65
CA HIS A 42 16.04 -12.21 -8.11
C HIS A 42 15.82 -10.77 -8.56
N HIS A 43 15.73 -9.84 -7.62
CA HIS A 43 15.75 -8.42 -7.94
C HIS A 43 17.19 -7.89 -7.91
N THR A 44 17.66 -7.39 -9.06
CA THR A 44 19.05 -6.94 -9.25
C THR A 44 19.25 -5.44 -9.01
N GLY A 45 18.17 -4.67 -8.88
CA GLY A 45 18.24 -3.24 -8.64
C GLY A 45 18.72 -2.88 -7.22
N GLU A 46 19.20 -1.66 -7.04
CA GLU A 46 19.71 -1.19 -5.74
C GLU A 46 18.61 -1.02 -4.69
N LYS A 47 17.40 -0.68 -5.11
CA LYS A 47 16.26 -0.42 -4.21
C LYS A 47 15.03 -1.20 -4.67
N THR A 48 14.34 -1.79 -3.74
CA THR A 48 13.02 -2.41 -3.98
C THR A 48 11.94 -1.39 -3.65
N PRO A 49 11.28 -0.78 -4.66
CA PRO A 49 10.21 0.18 -4.38
C PRO A 49 8.98 -0.55 -3.84
N SER A 50 8.23 0.14 -2.99
CA SER A 50 6.91 -0.33 -2.51
C SER A 50 6.91 -1.78 -1.99
N LEU A 51 7.88 -2.13 -1.16
CA LEU A 51 7.98 -3.46 -0.53
C LEU A 51 6.65 -3.92 0.12
N PRO A 52 5.83 -3.04 0.75
CA PRO A 52 4.51 -3.42 1.24
C PRO A 52 3.60 -4.05 0.18
N HIS A 53 3.63 -3.59 -1.06
CA HIS A 53 2.83 -4.19 -2.15
C HIS A 53 3.30 -5.60 -2.53
N ILE A 54 4.60 -5.86 -2.45
CA ILE A 54 5.13 -7.22 -2.66
C ILE A 54 4.69 -8.13 -1.51
N ARG A 55 4.75 -7.65 -0.27
CA ARG A 55 4.26 -8.38 0.91
C ARG A 55 2.77 -8.70 0.81
N MET A 56 1.96 -7.77 0.31
CA MET A 56 0.54 -7.98 0.03
C MET A 56 0.36 -9.12 -0.97
N THR A 57 1.07 -9.10 -2.09
CA THR A 57 1.05 -10.18 -3.09
C THR A 57 1.45 -11.53 -2.50
N VAL A 58 2.49 -11.57 -1.65
CA VAL A 58 2.93 -12.79 -0.97
C VAL A 58 1.86 -13.30 0.00
N ALA A 59 1.20 -12.40 0.75
CA ALA A 59 0.12 -12.75 1.66
C ALA A 59 -1.09 -13.35 0.92
N ASP A 60 -1.49 -12.76 -0.21
CA ASP A 60 -2.58 -13.26 -1.06
C ASP A 60 -2.26 -14.65 -1.63
N LEU A 61 -1.01 -14.86 -2.06
CA LEU A 61 -0.55 -16.16 -2.53
C LEU A 61 -0.59 -17.22 -1.42
N HIS A 62 -0.15 -16.88 -0.20
CA HIS A 62 -0.26 -17.77 0.96
C HIS A 62 -1.71 -18.08 1.29
N GLY A 63 -2.60 -17.07 1.28
CA GLY A 63 -4.04 -17.24 1.48
C GLY A 63 -4.69 -18.14 0.42
N SER A 64 -4.09 -18.20 -0.77
CA SER A 64 -4.51 -19.04 -1.89
C SER A 64 -3.81 -20.42 -1.92
N GLY A 65 -3.14 -20.81 -0.82
CA GLY A 65 -2.45 -22.11 -0.70
C GLY A 65 -1.13 -22.22 -1.47
N VAL A 66 -0.64 -21.13 -2.07
CA VAL A 66 0.65 -21.09 -2.76
C VAL A 66 1.77 -20.83 -1.75
N ARG A 67 2.82 -21.64 -1.79
CA ARG A 67 3.97 -21.46 -0.91
C ARG A 67 4.99 -20.51 -1.56
N VAL A 68 5.26 -19.41 -0.88
CA VAL A 68 6.27 -18.43 -1.27
C VAL A 68 7.26 -18.27 -0.13
N ASN A 69 8.55 -18.33 -0.43
CA ASN A 69 9.61 -17.93 0.49
C ASN A 69 10.14 -16.57 0.01
N ALA A 70 10.19 -15.59 0.90
CA ALA A 70 10.64 -14.23 0.60
C ALA A 70 11.86 -13.91 1.47
N ASP A 71 13.03 -13.82 0.85
CA ASP A 71 14.23 -13.22 1.46
C ASP A 71 14.36 -11.78 0.97
N GLU A 72 13.77 -10.86 1.74
CA GLU A 72 13.78 -9.44 1.39
C GLU A 72 15.18 -8.81 1.48
N HIS A 73 16.06 -9.38 2.31
CA HIS A 73 17.44 -8.90 2.44
C HIS A 73 18.27 -9.30 1.21
N ALA A 74 18.17 -10.55 0.80
CA ALA A 74 18.79 -11.04 -0.43
C ALA A 74 18.04 -10.58 -1.68
N ARG A 75 16.81 -10.05 -1.54
CA ARG A 75 15.91 -9.66 -2.64
C ARG A 75 15.57 -10.83 -3.55
N VAL A 76 15.28 -11.97 -2.94
CA VAL A 76 14.96 -13.22 -3.62
C VAL A 76 13.61 -13.73 -3.15
N TRP A 77 12.75 -14.08 -4.09
CA TRP A 77 11.46 -14.72 -3.83
C TRP A 77 11.39 -16.04 -4.55
N THR A 78 11.04 -17.09 -3.82
CA THR A 78 10.89 -18.44 -4.39
C THR A 78 9.44 -18.88 -4.28
N VAL A 79 8.78 -19.13 -5.40
CA VAL A 79 7.40 -19.63 -5.48
C VAL A 79 7.42 -21.10 -5.82
N GLN A 80 6.83 -21.92 -4.95
CA GLN A 80 6.72 -23.36 -5.20
C GLN A 80 5.64 -23.65 -6.24
N PRO A 81 5.86 -24.68 -7.13
CA PRO A 81 4.83 -25.10 -8.06
C PRO A 81 3.63 -25.69 -7.32
N GLY A 82 2.45 -25.43 -7.81
CA GLY A 82 1.23 -25.96 -7.18
C GLY A 82 -0.06 -25.36 -7.73
N ALA A 83 -1.17 -25.94 -7.29
CA ALA A 83 -2.49 -25.43 -7.63
C ALA A 83 -2.86 -24.28 -6.69
N VAL A 84 -3.42 -23.23 -7.24
CA VAL A 84 -4.06 -22.15 -6.49
C VAL A 84 -5.38 -22.70 -5.94
N GLN A 85 -5.61 -22.49 -4.64
CA GLN A 85 -6.82 -22.91 -3.92
C GLN A 85 -7.51 -21.66 -3.39
N LEU A 86 -8.64 -21.32 -3.99
CA LEU A 86 -9.46 -20.19 -3.54
C LEU A 86 -10.69 -20.71 -2.81
N PRO A 87 -11.19 -20.03 -1.79
CA PRO A 87 -12.51 -20.29 -1.22
C PRO A 87 -13.59 -20.02 -2.26
N GLU A 88 -14.77 -20.60 -2.05
CA GLU A 88 -15.92 -20.39 -2.95
C GLU A 88 -16.30 -18.90 -3.07
N THR A 89 -16.13 -18.16 -1.98
CA THR A 89 -16.38 -16.72 -1.91
C THR A 89 -15.17 -16.00 -1.34
N VAL A 90 -14.73 -14.97 -2.04
CA VAL A 90 -13.66 -14.05 -1.57
C VAL A 90 -14.28 -12.69 -1.29
N THR A 91 -14.17 -12.21 -0.05
CA THR A 91 -14.56 -10.84 0.30
C THR A 91 -13.34 -9.94 0.12
N VAL A 92 -13.45 -8.98 -0.78
CA VAL A 92 -12.37 -8.00 -1.03
C VAL A 92 -12.38 -6.95 0.08
N GLU A 93 -11.21 -6.67 0.67
CA GLU A 93 -11.06 -5.56 1.60
C GLU A 93 -11.42 -4.22 0.95
N PRO A 94 -11.97 -3.24 1.71
CA PRO A 94 -12.07 -1.87 1.24
C PRO A 94 -10.69 -1.33 0.82
N ASP A 95 -10.67 -0.49 -0.20
CA ASP A 95 -9.47 0.26 -0.55
C ASP A 95 -9.23 1.37 0.48
N LEU A 96 -8.27 1.15 1.38
CA LEU A 96 -7.99 2.05 2.50
C LEU A 96 -7.33 3.36 2.04
N SER A 97 -6.67 3.36 0.89
CA SER A 97 -6.09 4.58 0.30
C SER A 97 -7.20 5.51 -0.19
N ASN A 98 -8.27 4.94 -0.77
CA ASN A 98 -9.44 5.70 -1.19
C ASN A 98 -10.30 6.21 -0.02
N ALA A 99 -10.11 5.69 1.19
CA ALA A 99 -10.74 6.23 2.40
C ALA A 99 -10.11 7.56 2.86
N ALA A 100 -8.86 7.84 2.46
CA ALA A 100 -8.10 8.99 2.97
C ALA A 100 -8.78 10.35 2.77
N PRO A 101 -9.36 10.71 1.61
CA PRO A 101 -10.03 11.99 1.44
C PRO A 101 -11.22 12.17 2.39
N PHE A 102 -11.99 11.10 2.64
CA PHE A 102 -13.16 11.15 3.51
C PHE A 102 -12.77 11.31 4.98
N LEU A 103 -11.81 10.53 5.45
CA LEU A 103 -11.31 10.63 6.82
C LEU A 103 -10.59 11.96 7.05
N GLY A 104 -9.83 12.44 6.07
CA GLY A 104 -9.17 13.75 6.10
C GLY A 104 -10.16 14.93 6.13
N ALA A 105 -11.31 14.79 5.47
CA ALA A 105 -12.35 15.81 5.49
C ALA A 105 -12.88 16.05 6.91
N ALA A 106 -13.03 14.99 7.75
CA ALA A 106 -13.38 15.14 9.16
C ALA A 106 -12.38 16.01 9.92
N LEU A 107 -11.09 15.80 9.69
CA LEU A 107 -10.03 16.56 10.35
C LEU A 107 -10.07 18.04 9.95
N ILE A 108 -10.22 18.32 8.64
CA ILE A 108 -10.19 19.68 8.09
C ILE A 108 -11.45 20.47 8.47
N ALA A 109 -12.63 19.87 8.30
CA ALA A 109 -13.91 20.56 8.50
C ALA A 109 -14.41 20.54 9.94
N GLY A 110 -13.85 19.68 10.77
CA GLY A 110 -14.42 19.30 12.06
C GLY A 110 -15.59 18.32 11.91
N GLY A 111 -15.88 17.56 12.95
CA GLY A 111 -16.91 16.55 12.96
C GLY A 111 -16.36 15.14 12.82
N THR A 112 -17.24 14.17 12.57
CA THR A 112 -16.90 12.74 12.60
C THR A 112 -17.24 12.06 11.28
N VAL A 113 -16.32 11.27 10.76
CA VAL A 113 -16.52 10.38 9.61
C VAL A 113 -16.23 8.94 10.02
N ARG A 114 -17.06 8.01 9.55
CA ARG A 114 -16.92 6.57 9.74
C ARG A 114 -16.78 5.87 8.42
N VAL A 115 -15.75 5.04 8.27
CA VAL A 115 -15.56 4.14 7.13
C VAL A 115 -15.84 2.71 7.60
N PRO A 116 -16.85 2.03 7.05
CA PRO A 116 -17.22 0.67 7.44
C PRO A 116 -16.25 -0.37 6.91
N HIS A 117 -16.34 -1.58 7.47
CA HIS A 117 -15.54 -2.76 7.10
C HIS A 117 -14.03 -2.54 7.21
N TRP A 118 -13.61 -1.66 8.14
CA TRP A 118 -12.19 -1.45 8.37
C TRP A 118 -11.55 -2.72 8.91
N PRO A 119 -10.51 -3.27 8.26
CA PRO A 119 -9.91 -4.53 8.67
C PRO A 119 -9.23 -4.40 10.05
N GLU A 120 -9.21 -5.47 10.82
CA GLU A 120 -8.48 -5.53 12.09
C GLU A 120 -6.97 -5.56 11.86
N SER A 121 -6.55 -6.27 10.82
CA SER A 121 -5.19 -6.29 10.32
C SER A 121 -5.20 -6.25 8.80
N THR A 122 -4.23 -5.59 8.20
CA THR A 122 -4.14 -5.46 6.75
C THR A 122 -2.69 -5.33 6.30
N THR A 123 -2.42 -5.80 5.09
CA THR A 123 -1.16 -5.56 4.39
C THR A 123 -1.20 -4.31 3.52
N GLN A 124 -2.36 -3.66 3.38
CA GLN A 124 -2.47 -2.40 2.64
C GLN A 124 -1.72 -1.27 3.35
N PRO A 125 -0.86 -0.50 2.66
CA PRO A 125 -0.22 0.69 3.25
C PRO A 125 -1.21 1.73 3.78
N GLY A 126 -2.41 1.80 3.19
CA GLY A 126 -3.52 2.64 3.67
C GLY A 126 -3.96 2.36 5.11
N GLY A 127 -3.62 1.18 5.65
CA GLY A 127 -3.81 0.86 7.07
C GLY A 127 -3.06 1.76 8.03
N MET A 128 -2.01 2.47 7.57
CA MET A 128 -1.27 3.46 8.36
C MET A 128 -1.99 4.81 8.50
N LEU A 129 -3.02 5.05 7.67
CA LEU A 129 -3.72 6.33 7.59
C LEU A 129 -4.26 6.83 8.94
N PRO A 130 -4.94 6.00 9.78
CA PRO A 130 -5.43 6.45 11.08
C PRO A 130 -4.34 7.04 11.96
N GLY A 131 -3.19 6.36 12.07
CA GLY A 131 -2.06 6.86 12.86
C GLY A 131 -1.44 8.15 12.31
N TYR A 132 -1.51 8.39 11.01
CA TYR A 132 -1.08 9.66 10.41
C TYR A 132 -2.04 10.78 10.73
N LEU A 133 -3.36 10.53 10.63
CA LEU A 133 -4.39 11.53 10.99
C LEU A 133 -4.38 11.85 12.48
N GLU A 134 -4.12 10.87 13.35
CA GLU A 134 -3.94 11.08 14.78
C GLU A 134 -2.77 12.05 15.07
N ARG A 135 -1.63 11.87 14.41
CA ARG A 135 -0.47 12.78 14.50
C ARG A 135 -0.80 14.20 14.00
N MET A 136 -1.76 14.33 13.08
CA MET A 136 -2.25 15.62 12.57
C MET A 136 -3.30 16.25 13.46
N GLY A 137 -3.73 15.57 14.55
CA GLY A 137 -4.65 16.10 15.56
C GLY A 137 -6.06 15.51 15.53
N ALA A 138 -6.30 14.42 14.78
CA ALA A 138 -7.57 13.70 14.83
C ALA A 138 -7.66 12.79 16.06
N GLU A 139 -8.89 12.57 16.54
CA GLU A 139 -9.21 11.47 17.44
C GLU A 139 -9.62 10.26 16.61
N ILE A 140 -9.04 9.09 16.91
CA ILE A 140 -9.24 7.85 16.17
C ILE A 140 -9.90 6.82 17.08
N SER A 141 -10.94 6.15 16.57
CA SER A 141 -11.53 4.99 17.22
C SER A 141 -11.95 3.92 16.21
N PHE A 142 -12.15 2.70 16.71
CA PHE A 142 -12.57 1.57 15.88
C PHE A 142 -13.82 0.89 16.47
N PRO A 143 -14.98 1.56 16.46
CA PRO A 143 -16.21 0.99 16.99
C PRO A 143 -16.68 -0.20 16.13
N VAL A 144 -17.31 -1.18 16.80
CA VAL A 144 -18.07 -2.25 16.16
C VAL A 144 -19.54 -1.97 16.36
N ILE A 145 -20.29 -1.79 15.28
CA ILE A 145 -21.73 -1.48 15.28
C ILE A 145 -22.40 -2.49 14.35
N ASP A 146 -23.38 -3.24 14.84
CA ASP A 146 -24.10 -4.27 14.11
C ASP A 146 -23.13 -5.27 13.41
N ASP A 147 -22.15 -5.75 14.17
CA ASP A 147 -21.06 -6.67 13.72
C ASP A 147 -20.15 -6.10 12.62
N VAL A 148 -20.27 -4.82 12.30
CA VAL A 148 -19.39 -4.12 11.37
C VAL A 148 -18.37 -3.28 12.12
N ARG A 149 -17.09 -3.49 11.86
CA ARG A 149 -15.99 -2.66 12.37
C ARG A 149 -15.83 -1.41 11.51
N TYR A 150 -15.72 -0.27 12.15
CA TYR A 150 -15.51 1.01 11.48
C TYR A 150 -14.13 1.59 11.85
N CYS A 151 -13.53 2.36 10.94
CA CYS A 151 -12.56 3.39 11.30
C CYS A 151 -13.34 4.70 11.48
N GLU A 152 -13.33 5.24 12.69
CA GLU A 152 -13.94 6.52 13.01
C GLU A 152 -12.86 7.56 13.25
N VAL A 153 -12.97 8.68 12.56
CA VAL A 153 -12.08 9.84 12.69
C VAL A 153 -12.91 11.04 13.10
N THR A 154 -12.56 11.67 14.21
CA THR A 154 -13.14 12.91 14.67
C THR A 154 -12.10 14.02 14.64
N GLY A 155 -12.40 15.08 13.94
CA GLY A 155 -11.58 16.28 13.84
C GLY A 155 -12.24 17.50 14.48
N ASN A 156 -11.44 18.49 14.77
CA ASN A 156 -11.87 19.77 15.37
C ASN A 156 -11.68 20.98 14.44
N GLY A 157 -11.35 20.75 13.18
CA GLY A 157 -11.06 21.80 12.20
C GLY A 157 -9.63 22.34 12.25
N HIS A 158 -8.75 21.70 13.02
CA HIS A 158 -7.34 22.06 13.10
C HIS A 158 -6.45 20.93 12.60
N VAL A 159 -5.51 21.25 11.72
CA VAL A 159 -4.53 20.31 11.17
C VAL A 159 -3.14 20.68 11.66
N SER A 160 -2.50 19.79 12.39
CA SER A 160 -1.13 19.99 12.86
C SER A 160 -0.12 19.59 11.78
N GLY A 161 0.85 20.47 11.49
CA GLY A 161 1.98 20.15 10.63
C GLY A 161 2.96 19.21 11.31
N LEU A 162 3.63 18.33 10.53
CA LEU A 162 4.42 17.21 11.05
C LEU A 162 5.94 17.40 10.94
N GLY A 163 6.43 18.51 10.36
CA GLY A 163 7.87 18.64 10.06
C GLY A 163 8.31 17.59 9.04
N ASP A 164 9.39 16.86 9.33
CA ASP A 164 9.81 15.73 8.47
C ASP A 164 8.87 14.54 8.65
N PHE A 165 8.21 14.18 7.56
CA PHE A 165 7.18 13.14 7.55
C PHE A 165 7.55 12.04 6.55
N ASP A 166 8.01 10.91 7.07
CA ASP A 166 8.42 9.76 6.27
C ASP A 166 7.20 8.95 5.79
N LEU A 167 7.08 8.84 4.48
CA LEU A 167 6.04 8.08 3.76
C LEU A 167 6.63 6.96 2.90
N THR A 168 7.86 6.52 3.17
CA THR A 168 8.51 5.43 2.41
C THR A 168 7.62 4.19 2.33
N ALA A 169 6.91 3.86 3.40
CA ALA A 169 6.03 2.68 3.47
C ALA A 169 4.61 2.92 2.93
N ALA A 170 4.21 4.17 2.71
CA ALA A 170 2.84 4.54 2.35
C ALA A 170 2.78 5.66 1.30
N GLY A 171 3.70 5.66 0.35
CA GLY A 171 3.80 6.68 -0.69
C GLY A 171 2.54 6.85 -1.54
N GLU A 172 1.73 5.81 -1.69
CA GLU A 172 0.48 5.84 -2.46
C GLU A 172 -0.58 6.79 -1.88
N ILE A 173 -0.61 6.98 -0.55
CA ILE A 173 -1.53 7.92 0.10
C ILE A 173 -0.98 9.35 0.21
N ALA A 174 0.25 9.58 -0.27
CA ALA A 174 0.88 10.89 -0.25
C ALA A 174 0.03 12.01 -0.91
N PRO A 175 -0.65 11.79 -2.04
CA PRO A 175 -1.51 12.82 -2.63
C PRO A 175 -2.64 13.26 -1.70
N SER A 176 -3.32 12.33 -1.04
CA SER A 176 -4.39 12.63 -0.10
C SER A 176 -3.87 13.34 1.15
N LEU A 177 -2.72 12.89 1.67
CA LEU A 177 -2.08 13.53 2.81
C LEU A 177 -1.57 14.94 2.47
N ALA A 178 -1.04 15.16 1.26
CA ALA A 178 -0.66 16.48 0.79
C ALA A 178 -1.86 17.42 0.76
N ALA A 179 -3.01 16.97 0.27
CA ALA A 179 -4.24 17.76 0.24
C ALA A 179 -4.74 18.13 1.66
N ILE A 180 -4.58 17.25 2.63
CA ILE A 180 -4.92 17.53 4.04
C ILE A 180 -3.92 18.54 4.63
N LEU A 181 -2.64 18.36 4.39
CA LEU A 181 -1.56 19.18 4.94
C LEU A 181 -1.50 20.61 4.38
N VAL A 182 -2.23 20.90 3.29
CA VAL A 182 -2.44 22.30 2.83
C VAL A 182 -3.09 23.16 3.93
N PHE A 183 -3.88 22.54 4.80
CA PHE A 183 -4.57 23.23 5.92
C PHE A 183 -3.76 23.22 7.22
N ALA A 184 -2.53 22.71 7.21
CA ALA A 184 -1.74 22.58 8.42
C ALA A 184 -1.23 23.92 8.95
N ASP A 185 -1.12 24.02 10.28
CA ASP A 185 -0.63 25.19 11.01
C ASP A 185 0.87 25.45 10.83
N LYS A 186 1.62 24.43 10.39
CA LYS A 186 3.07 24.45 10.18
C LYS A 186 3.47 23.68 8.93
N PRO A 187 4.61 24.02 8.29
CA PRO A 187 5.11 23.27 7.16
C PRO A 187 5.35 21.79 7.48
N THR A 188 5.08 20.94 6.49
CA THR A 188 5.43 19.52 6.52
C THR A 188 6.27 19.18 5.30
N ARG A 189 7.39 18.51 5.51
CA ARG A 189 8.24 17.97 4.44
C ARG A 189 8.00 16.47 4.33
N MET A 190 7.33 16.05 3.27
CA MET A 190 7.09 14.65 2.97
C MET A 190 8.35 14.03 2.37
N ILE A 191 8.88 13.00 2.99
CA ILE A 191 10.11 12.31 2.56
C ILE A 191 9.84 10.85 2.22
N GLY A 192 10.75 10.20 1.50
CA GLY A 192 10.62 8.79 1.10
C GLY A 192 9.74 8.56 -0.14
N ILE A 193 9.21 9.61 -0.78
CA ILE A 193 8.24 9.53 -1.88
C ILE A 193 8.83 9.84 -3.27
N GLY A 194 10.15 9.86 -3.41
CA GLY A 194 10.82 10.21 -4.66
C GLY A 194 10.44 9.33 -5.86
N HIS A 195 10.04 8.07 -5.62
CA HIS A 195 9.59 7.13 -6.64
C HIS A 195 8.30 7.57 -7.35
N LEU A 196 7.49 8.43 -6.73
CA LEU A 196 6.26 8.96 -7.34
C LEU A 196 6.50 9.82 -8.59
N ARG A 197 7.74 10.24 -8.85
CA ARG A 197 8.12 10.91 -10.10
C ARG A 197 8.06 10.01 -11.32
N GLY A 198 8.24 8.70 -11.12
CA GLY A 198 8.27 7.70 -12.19
C GLY A 198 6.97 6.95 -12.43
N HIS A 199 5.84 7.37 -11.82
CA HIS A 199 4.53 6.78 -12.04
C HIS A 199 3.93 7.25 -13.39
N GLU A 200 2.59 7.17 -13.55
CA GLU A 200 1.88 7.55 -14.78
C GLU A 200 2.14 9.02 -15.20
N THR A 201 2.48 9.84 -14.22
CA THR A 201 2.93 11.23 -14.37
C THR A 201 3.95 11.54 -13.27
N ASN A 202 4.67 12.66 -13.38
CA ASN A 202 5.44 13.18 -12.25
C ASN A 202 4.48 13.70 -11.17
N ARG A 203 4.02 12.79 -10.29
CA ARG A 203 3.01 13.10 -9.27
C ARG A 203 3.45 14.18 -8.31
N LEU A 204 4.76 14.31 -8.01
CA LEU A 204 5.26 15.34 -7.09
C LEU A 204 5.13 16.73 -7.69
N GLU A 205 5.51 16.87 -8.96
CA GLU A 205 5.35 18.13 -9.70
C GLU A 205 3.86 18.48 -9.88
N ALA A 206 3.03 17.50 -10.23
CA ALA A 206 1.60 17.69 -10.35
C ALA A 206 0.96 18.19 -9.05
N LEU A 207 1.31 17.57 -7.91
CA LEU A 207 0.81 17.99 -6.58
C LEU A 207 1.25 19.41 -6.23
N ALA A 208 2.54 19.75 -6.42
CA ALA A 208 3.04 21.10 -6.16
C ALA A 208 2.33 22.14 -7.01
N ASN A 209 2.15 21.86 -8.30
CA ASN A 209 1.45 22.76 -9.21
C ASN A 209 -0.02 22.95 -8.85
N GLU A 210 -0.76 21.86 -8.58
CA GLU A 210 -2.19 21.96 -8.27
C GLU A 210 -2.43 22.62 -6.91
N ILE A 211 -1.63 22.31 -5.89
CA ILE A 211 -1.69 23.00 -4.59
C ILE A 211 -1.44 24.51 -4.77
N THR A 212 -0.45 24.88 -5.57
CA THR A 212 -0.14 26.30 -5.82
C THR A 212 -1.28 26.98 -6.60
N ARG A 213 -1.90 26.31 -7.57
CA ARG A 213 -3.04 26.86 -8.35
C ARG A 213 -4.26 27.16 -7.49
N VAL A 214 -4.49 26.42 -6.41
CA VAL A 214 -5.60 26.68 -5.47
C VAL A 214 -5.21 27.63 -4.33
N GLY A 215 -4.02 28.21 -4.37
CA GLY A 215 -3.54 29.21 -3.40
C GLY A 215 -2.76 28.65 -2.23
N GLY A 216 -2.46 27.35 -2.21
CA GLY A 216 -1.56 26.75 -1.24
C GLY A 216 -0.08 27.01 -1.56
N ALA A 217 0.80 26.72 -0.62
CA ALA A 217 2.25 26.80 -0.79
C ALA A 217 2.86 25.40 -0.83
N ALA A 218 3.41 24.98 -1.98
CA ALA A 218 4.12 23.71 -2.14
C ALA A 218 5.29 23.84 -3.11
N HIS A 219 6.38 23.10 -2.85
CA HIS A 219 7.58 23.08 -3.70
C HIS A 219 8.32 21.72 -3.56
#